data_d6cdafc30e0c3882fcd53d3e56d04c89
#
_entry.id   d6cdafc30e0c3882fcd53d3e56d04c89
#
_cell.length_a   1.000
_cell.length_b   1.000
_cell.length_c   1.000
_cell.angle_alpha   90.00
_cell.angle_beta   90.00
_cell.angle_gamma   90.00
#
_symmetry.space_group_name_H-M   'P 1'
#
loop_
_entity.id
_entity.type
_entity.pdbx_description
1 polymer ?
#
loop_
_entity_poly.entity_id
_entity_poly.type
_entity_poly.pdbx_seq_one_letter_code
_entity_poly.pdbx_strand_id
1 'polypeptide(L)'
;MKDEFTYIDLGLPSGRLWATENAEGYYTHDKAKKKFGELLPSPEAFEELWKECQWLWDVKNKGMIVVGSNKNTIFLPALGYRDGASDSLHNVGSHGYYWPSASYIQGYARNLYFCSSGVYALAIHNRASGLSVRLCLTANNTKNETI
;
A
#
# COMPACT_ATOMS: atom_id res chain seq x y z
N MET A 1 -13.77 -5.75 -15.90
CA MET A 1 -14.17 -5.37 -14.59
C MET A 1 -13.16 -4.47 -13.92
N LYS A 2 -13.67 -3.54 -13.18
CA LYS A 2 -12.81 -2.61 -12.47
C LYS A 2 -12.03 -3.23 -11.36
N ASP A 3 -12.49 -4.38 -10.85
CA ASP A 3 -11.87 -4.97 -9.69
C ASP A 3 -10.72 -5.90 -10.03
N GLU A 4 -10.42 -6.04 -11.29
CA GLU A 4 -9.30 -6.86 -11.70
C GLU A 4 -8.02 -6.05 -11.70
N PHE A 5 -6.97 -6.63 -11.13
CA PHE A 5 -5.67 -5.98 -11.04
C PHE A 5 -4.60 -6.88 -11.63
N THR A 6 -3.58 -6.26 -12.19
CA THR A 6 -2.40 -6.96 -12.65
C THR A 6 -1.39 -6.98 -11.51
N TYR A 7 -0.75 -8.13 -11.30
CA TYR A 7 0.21 -8.30 -10.22
C TYR A 7 1.57 -8.64 -10.80
N ILE A 8 2.61 -8.26 -10.07
CA ILE A 8 3.97 -8.45 -10.51
C ILE A 8 4.81 -9.07 -9.40
N ASP A 9 5.75 -9.93 -9.78
CA ASP A 9 6.67 -10.58 -8.87
C ASP A 9 7.90 -9.69 -8.70
N LEU A 10 8.18 -9.29 -7.46
CA LEU A 10 9.35 -8.47 -7.13
C LEU A 10 10.51 -9.29 -6.59
N GLY A 11 10.39 -10.61 -6.64
CA GLY A 11 11.44 -11.48 -6.12
C GLY A 11 11.46 -11.56 -4.60
N LEU A 12 10.32 -11.37 -3.96
CA LEU A 12 10.26 -11.39 -2.51
C LEU A 12 10.36 -12.81 -1.95
N PRO A 13 11.02 -12.99 -0.79
CA PRO A 13 11.17 -14.31 -0.21
C PRO A 13 9.86 -15.05 0.03
N SER A 14 8.80 -14.32 0.37
CA SER A 14 7.51 -14.92 0.65
C SER A 14 6.77 -15.40 -0.58
N GLY A 15 7.19 -14.93 -1.76
CA GLY A 15 6.45 -15.22 -2.98
C GLY A 15 5.25 -14.32 -3.20
N ARG A 16 5.05 -13.32 -2.35
CA ARG A 16 3.95 -12.37 -2.54
C ARG A 16 4.10 -11.62 -3.85
N LEU A 17 2.97 -11.34 -4.46
CA LEU A 17 2.91 -10.50 -5.66
C LEU A 17 2.22 -9.20 -5.32
N TRP A 18 2.65 -8.12 -5.93
CA TRP A 18 2.07 -6.80 -5.66
C TRP A 18 1.36 -6.27 -6.89
N ALA A 19 0.22 -5.62 -6.67
CA ALA A 19 -0.51 -5.01 -7.76
C ALA A 19 0.34 -3.92 -8.41
N THR A 20 0.16 -3.75 -9.72
CA THR A 20 0.96 -2.78 -10.47
C THR A 20 0.42 -1.36 -10.33
N GLU A 21 -0.78 -1.20 -9.80
CA GLU A 21 -1.35 0.13 -9.59
C GLU A 21 -2.26 0.12 -8.36
N ASN A 22 -2.54 1.32 -7.84
CA ASN A 22 -3.40 1.47 -6.68
C ASN A 22 -4.85 1.13 -7.04
N ALA A 23 -5.59 0.67 -6.04
CA ALA A 23 -7.05 0.75 -6.12
C ALA A 23 -7.43 2.22 -6.15
N GLU A 24 -8.37 2.57 -7.00
CA GLU A 24 -8.71 3.97 -7.23
C GLU A 24 -9.39 4.57 -6.02
N GLY A 25 -8.93 5.76 -5.60
CA GLY A 25 -9.60 6.53 -4.56
C GLY A 25 -8.94 6.43 -3.20
N TYR A 26 -9.64 6.97 -2.22
CA TYR A 26 -9.22 6.97 -0.82
C TYR A 26 -10.23 6.16 -0.03
N TYR A 27 -9.75 5.39 0.93
CA TYR A 27 -10.60 4.49 1.72
C TYR A 27 -10.33 4.67 3.19
N THR A 28 -11.40 4.68 4.00
CA THR A 28 -11.20 4.52 5.45
C THR A 28 -10.72 3.09 5.68
N HIS A 29 -10.12 2.84 6.85
CA HIS A 29 -9.61 1.51 7.15
C HIS A 29 -10.72 0.46 7.07
N ASP A 30 -11.88 0.77 7.64
CA ASP A 30 -13.00 -0.18 7.63
C ASP A 30 -13.49 -0.47 6.21
N LYS A 31 -13.58 0.55 5.38
CA LYS A 31 -14.02 0.36 4.00
C LYS A 31 -13.00 -0.45 3.20
N ALA A 32 -11.71 -0.20 3.44
CA ALA A 32 -10.66 -0.96 2.75
C ALA A 32 -10.75 -2.43 3.10
N LYS A 33 -10.91 -2.73 4.39
CA LYS A 33 -11.02 -4.13 4.83
C LYS A 33 -12.26 -4.80 4.26
N LYS A 34 -13.36 -4.09 4.25
CA LYS A 34 -14.62 -4.64 3.74
C LYS A 34 -14.56 -4.93 2.26
N LYS A 35 -13.98 -4.00 1.50
CA LYS A 35 -13.95 -4.13 0.04
C LYS A 35 -12.91 -5.11 -0.44
N PHE A 36 -11.73 -5.12 0.15
CA PHE A 36 -10.60 -5.88 -0.39
C PHE A 36 -10.24 -7.13 0.39
N GLY A 37 -10.66 -7.22 1.65
CA GLY A 37 -10.47 -8.43 2.44
C GLY A 37 -9.04 -8.91 2.47
N GLU A 38 -8.82 -10.13 2.04
CA GLU A 38 -7.51 -10.76 2.08
C GLU A 38 -6.50 -10.15 1.13
N LEU A 39 -6.96 -9.36 0.17
CA LEU A 39 -6.06 -8.70 -0.78
C LEU A 39 -5.41 -7.46 -0.19
N LEU A 40 -5.93 -6.97 0.93
CA LEU A 40 -5.33 -5.85 1.62
C LEU A 40 -4.06 -6.36 2.32
N PRO A 41 -2.90 -5.71 2.10
CA PRO A 41 -1.63 -6.26 2.60
C PRO A 41 -1.59 -6.30 4.12
N SER A 42 -1.02 -7.38 4.66
CA SER A 42 -0.77 -7.45 6.10
C SER A 42 0.38 -6.52 6.48
N PRO A 43 0.53 -6.19 7.76
CA PRO A 43 1.70 -5.43 8.19
C PRO A 43 3.01 -6.13 7.81
N GLU A 44 3.04 -7.46 7.88
CA GLU A 44 4.21 -8.23 7.49
C GLU A 44 4.53 -8.08 6.01
N ALA A 45 3.49 -7.95 5.17
CA ALA A 45 3.70 -7.75 3.75
C ALA A 45 4.38 -6.42 3.48
N PHE A 46 3.96 -5.36 4.16
CA PHE A 46 4.62 -4.06 4.00
C PHE A 46 6.03 -4.06 4.58
N GLU A 47 6.25 -4.76 5.69
CA GLU A 47 7.59 -4.86 6.25
C GLU A 47 8.54 -5.57 5.28
N GLU A 48 8.06 -6.64 4.67
CA GLU A 48 8.87 -7.36 3.69
C GLU A 48 9.19 -6.46 2.50
N LEU A 49 8.19 -5.76 2.00
CA LEU A 49 8.40 -4.85 0.87
C LEU A 49 9.43 -3.79 1.21
N TRP A 50 9.39 -3.29 2.45
CA TRP A 50 10.34 -2.29 2.90
C TRP A 50 11.75 -2.85 3.05
N LYS A 51 11.87 -4.04 3.62
CA LYS A 51 13.18 -4.62 3.91
C LYS A 51 13.87 -5.21 2.69
N GLU A 52 13.09 -5.81 1.79
CA GLU A 52 13.67 -6.59 0.70
C GLU A 52 13.82 -5.83 -0.60
N CYS A 53 13.32 -4.62 -0.67
CA CYS A 53 13.35 -3.83 -1.90
C CYS A 53 14.08 -2.53 -1.68
N GLN A 54 14.56 -1.95 -2.78
CA GLN A 54 15.15 -0.63 -2.77
C GLN A 54 14.07 0.39 -3.04
N TRP A 55 14.06 1.48 -2.28
CA TRP A 55 13.04 2.52 -2.40
C TRP A 55 13.69 3.81 -2.86
N LEU A 56 13.20 4.36 -3.97
CA LEU A 56 13.76 5.57 -4.58
C LEU A 56 12.64 6.58 -4.77
N TRP A 57 12.86 7.79 -4.24
CA TRP A 57 11.89 8.87 -4.43
C TRP A 57 11.98 9.41 -5.85
N ASP A 58 10.84 9.45 -6.53
CA ASP A 58 10.74 9.97 -7.89
C ASP A 58 10.21 11.39 -7.83
N VAL A 59 11.10 12.36 -8.02
CA VAL A 59 10.75 13.77 -7.93
C VAL A 59 9.73 14.18 -8.98
N LYS A 60 9.88 13.64 -10.17
CA LYS A 60 9.02 14.00 -11.28
C LYS A 60 7.60 13.48 -11.11
N ASN A 61 7.46 12.22 -10.73
CA ASN A 61 6.14 11.58 -10.64
C ASN A 61 5.58 11.59 -9.22
N LYS A 62 6.35 12.05 -8.25
CA LYS A 62 5.93 12.28 -6.87
C LYS A 62 5.43 11.00 -6.21
N GLY A 63 6.37 10.14 -5.89
CA GLY A 63 6.10 8.88 -5.24
C GLY A 63 7.35 8.05 -5.12
N MET A 64 7.18 6.83 -4.65
CA MET A 64 8.31 5.91 -4.46
C MET A 64 8.37 4.87 -5.56
N ILE A 65 9.54 4.72 -6.17
CA ILE A 65 9.83 3.59 -7.02
C ILE A 65 10.38 2.51 -6.11
N VAL A 66 9.73 1.35 -6.10
CA VAL A 66 10.15 0.22 -5.27
C VAL A 66 10.74 -0.84 -6.20
N VAL A 67 12.02 -1.16 -6.01
CA VAL A 67 12.77 -2.04 -6.90
C VAL A 67 13.01 -3.38 -6.20
N GLY A 68 12.51 -4.46 -6.77
CA GLY A 68 12.69 -5.78 -6.21
C GLY A 68 14.06 -6.37 -6.52
N SER A 69 14.38 -7.47 -5.87
CA SER A 69 15.67 -8.14 -6.08
C SER A 69 15.80 -8.66 -7.51
N ASN A 70 14.70 -8.92 -8.19
CA ASN A 70 14.71 -9.37 -9.57
C ASN A 70 14.67 -8.22 -10.58
N LYS A 71 14.80 -6.98 -10.10
CA LYS A 71 14.82 -5.75 -10.88
C LYS A 71 13.45 -5.28 -11.38
N ASN A 72 12.40 -6.04 -11.14
CA ASN A 72 11.06 -5.54 -11.41
C ASN A 72 10.71 -4.42 -10.42
N THR A 73 9.82 -3.53 -10.82
CA THR A 73 9.50 -2.36 -10.01
C THR A 73 8.00 -2.17 -9.89
N ILE A 74 7.59 -1.50 -8.82
CA ILE A 74 6.26 -0.90 -8.74
C ILE A 74 6.45 0.55 -8.34
N PHE A 75 5.44 1.37 -8.63
CA PHE A 75 5.45 2.77 -8.25
C PHE A 75 4.29 3.02 -7.28
N LEU A 76 4.61 3.60 -6.12
CA LEU A 76 3.60 3.96 -5.12
C LEU A 76 3.44 5.47 -5.14
N PRO A 77 2.37 5.99 -5.74
CA PRO A 77 2.19 7.44 -5.78
C PRO A 77 1.94 8.04 -4.40
N ALA A 78 2.45 9.25 -4.20
CA ALA A 78 2.26 9.99 -2.96
C ALA A 78 0.98 10.82 -3.08
N LEU A 79 -0.15 10.20 -2.77
CA LEU A 79 -1.45 10.82 -2.94
C LEU A 79 -1.99 11.48 -1.67
N GLY A 80 -1.18 11.51 -0.60
CA GLY A 80 -1.63 12.09 0.65
C GLY A 80 -2.78 11.32 1.27
N TYR A 81 -3.59 12.02 2.03
CA TYR A 81 -4.76 11.39 2.64
C TYR A 81 -5.92 12.37 2.66
N ARG A 82 -7.14 11.84 2.81
CA ARG A 82 -8.34 12.64 2.97
C ARG A 82 -8.70 12.68 4.44
N ASP A 83 -8.86 13.88 4.97
CA ASP A 83 -9.24 14.07 6.38
C ASP A 83 -10.66 13.58 6.59
N GLY A 84 -10.87 12.73 7.63
CA GLY A 84 -12.18 12.14 7.88
C GLY A 84 -13.22 13.13 8.34
N ALA A 85 -12.80 14.23 8.97
CA ALA A 85 -13.75 15.23 9.49
C ALA A 85 -14.08 16.30 8.47
N SER A 86 -13.08 16.80 7.75
CA SER A 86 -13.27 17.92 6.84
C SER A 86 -13.38 17.51 5.39
N ASP A 87 -13.01 16.27 5.09
CA ASP A 87 -13.02 15.73 3.72
C ASP A 87 -12.01 16.44 2.80
N SER A 88 -11.08 17.21 3.37
CA SER A 88 -10.04 17.85 2.58
C SER A 88 -8.85 16.94 2.41
N LEU A 89 -8.09 17.16 1.33
CA LEU A 89 -6.90 16.38 1.05
C LEU A 89 -5.66 17.05 1.61
N HIS A 90 -4.74 16.24 2.13
CA HIS A 90 -3.50 16.73 2.73
C HIS A 90 -2.31 16.00 2.15
N ASN A 91 -1.21 16.71 1.97
CA ASN A 91 0.10 16.15 1.60
C ASN A 91 0.12 15.45 0.25
N VAL A 92 -0.78 15.81 -0.64
CA VAL A 92 -0.78 15.27 -2.00
C VAL A 92 0.49 15.69 -2.70
N GLY A 93 1.19 14.72 -3.29
CA GLY A 93 2.43 14.97 -4.00
C GLY A 93 3.67 14.95 -3.13
N SER A 94 3.51 14.88 -1.80
CA SER A 94 4.67 14.87 -0.90
C SER A 94 4.74 13.63 -0.02
N HIS A 95 3.59 13.04 0.34
CA HIS A 95 3.52 11.91 1.26
C HIS A 95 2.61 10.83 0.74
N GLY A 96 2.99 9.58 0.96
CA GLY A 96 2.14 8.44 0.66
C GLY A 96 1.68 7.78 1.95
N TYR A 97 0.41 7.35 1.96
CA TYR A 97 -0.20 6.67 3.10
C TYR A 97 -1.00 5.50 2.56
N TYR A 98 -0.69 4.30 3.02
CA TYR A 98 -1.31 3.08 2.49
C TYR A 98 -1.77 2.19 3.64
N TRP A 99 -3.00 1.67 3.53
CA TRP A 99 -3.56 0.83 4.59
C TRP A 99 -3.08 -0.61 4.52
N PRO A 100 -2.63 -1.17 5.64
CA PRO A 100 -2.55 -2.63 5.78
C PRO A 100 -3.87 -3.15 6.35
N SER A 101 -3.95 -4.46 6.50
CA SER A 101 -5.17 -5.10 6.98
C SER A 101 -5.37 -4.99 8.50
N ALA A 102 -4.32 -4.69 9.25
CA ALA A 102 -4.39 -4.76 10.71
C ALA A 102 -4.74 -3.43 11.35
N SER A 103 -5.52 -3.50 12.43
CA SER A 103 -5.76 -2.38 13.32
C SER A 103 -4.65 -2.33 14.36
N TYR A 104 -4.53 -1.19 15.04
CA TYR A 104 -3.57 -1.06 16.12
C TYR A 104 -4.28 -0.88 17.47
N ILE A 105 -4.92 0.28 17.64
CA ILE A 105 -5.72 0.54 18.83
C ILE A 105 -7.01 1.20 18.38
N GLN A 106 -7.96 1.30 19.28
CA GLN A 106 -9.24 1.90 18.96
C GLN A 106 -9.06 3.28 18.35
N GLY A 107 -9.69 3.51 17.20
CA GLY A 107 -9.62 4.78 16.51
C GLY A 107 -8.43 4.95 15.58
N TYR A 108 -7.44 4.05 15.66
CA TYR A 108 -6.22 4.14 14.86
C TYR A 108 -5.89 2.82 14.20
N ALA A 109 -5.15 2.90 13.11
CA ALA A 109 -4.66 1.72 12.42
C ALA A 109 -3.24 1.98 11.95
N ARG A 110 -2.48 0.91 11.79
CA ARG A 110 -1.13 1.03 11.25
C ARG A 110 -1.23 1.36 9.76
N ASN A 111 -0.20 2.00 9.24
CA ASN A 111 -0.16 2.29 7.81
C ASN A 111 1.28 2.36 7.34
N LEU A 112 1.45 2.17 6.03
CA LEU A 112 2.71 2.45 5.38
C LEU A 112 2.71 3.95 5.08
N TYR A 113 3.77 4.63 5.47
CA TYR A 113 3.90 6.07 5.31
C TYR A 113 5.26 6.38 4.73
N PHE A 114 5.31 7.25 3.74
CA PHE A 114 6.59 7.64 3.17
C PHE A 114 6.55 9.07 2.66
N CYS A 115 7.74 9.63 2.54
CA CYS A 115 7.95 10.91 1.88
C CYS A 115 9.37 10.87 1.30
N SER A 116 9.83 11.98 0.75
CA SER A 116 11.14 12.00 0.11
C SER A 116 12.29 11.67 1.06
N SER A 117 12.09 11.84 2.37
CA SER A 117 13.16 11.64 3.35
C SER A 117 13.14 10.27 4.01
N GLY A 118 12.11 9.44 3.80
CA GLY A 118 12.11 8.14 4.43
C GLY A 118 10.84 7.35 4.26
N VAL A 119 10.91 6.10 4.70
CA VAL A 119 9.82 5.14 4.61
C VAL A 119 9.59 4.54 5.99
N TYR A 120 8.33 4.49 6.41
CA TYR A 120 7.95 3.98 7.73
C TYR A 120 6.84 2.94 7.53
N ALA A 121 7.22 1.68 7.65
CA ALA A 121 6.35 0.58 7.25
C ALA A 121 5.12 0.41 8.16
N LEU A 122 5.21 0.82 9.41
CA LEU A 122 4.13 0.59 10.38
C LEU A 122 3.87 1.83 11.23
N ALA A 123 3.62 2.96 10.58
CA ALA A 123 3.20 4.18 11.28
C ALA A 123 1.74 4.04 11.71
N ILE A 124 1.23 5.01 12.46
CA ILE A 124 -0.14 4.99 12.96
C ILE A 124 -0.93 6.12 12.32
N HIS A 125 -2.17 5.85 11.95
CA HIS A 125 -3.03 6.89 11.37
C HIS A 125 -4.47 6.70 11.86
N ASN A 126 -5.23 7.78 11.87
CA ASN A 126 -6.64 7.76 12.24
C ASN A 126 -7.41 6.89 11.25
N ARG A 127 -8.19 5.94 11.77
CA ARG A 127 -8.95 5.00 10.95
C ARG A 127 -10.02 5.66 10.09
N ALA A 128 -10.50 6.82 10.50
CA ALA A 128 -11.54 7.54 9.77
C ALA A 128 -10.99 8.34 8.60
N SER A 129 -9.67 8.49 8.50
CA SER A 129 -9.07 9.15 7.35
C SER A 129 -9.10 8.22 6.13
N GLY A 130 -9.11 8.82 4.95
CA GLY A 130 -9.06 8.06 3.71
C GLY A 130 -7.62 7.96 3.23
N LEU A 131 -7.12 6.74 3.13
CA LEU A 131 -5.76 6.49 2.63
C LEU A 131 -5.82 5.71 1.33
N SER A 132 -4.66 5.59 0.69
CA SER A 132 -4.53 4.80 -0.52
C SER A 132 -4.48 3.31 -0.20
N VAL A 133 -4.75 2.49 -1.21
CA VAL A 133 -4.72 1.03 -1.11
C VAL A 133 -3.93 0.47 -2.27
N ARG A 134 -2.94 -0.37 -1.98
CA ARG A 134 -2.23 -1.15 -2.98
C ARG A 134 -2.36 -2.62 -2.60
N LEU A 135 -2.94 -3.41 -3.47
CA LEU A 135 -3.27 -4.80 -3.17
C LEU A 135 -2.07 -5.72 -3.33
N CYS A 136 -2.15 -6.88 -2.69
CA CYS A 136 -1.07 -7.85 -2.70
C CYS A 136 -1.67 -9.25 -2.63
N LEU A 137 -1.06 -10.19 -3.37
CA LEU A 137 -1.47 -11.59 -3.35
C LEU A 137 -0.48 -12.39 -2.52
N THR A 138 -1.01 -13.18 -1.59
CA THR A 138 -0.18 -14.13 -0.84
C THR A 138 0.10 -15.35 -1.69
N ALA A 139 0.98 -16.21 -1.23
CA ALA A 139 1.28 -17.45 -1.94
C ALA A 139 0.02 -18.30 -2.10
N ASN A 140 -0.86 -18.32 -1.09
CA ASN A 140 -2.10 -19.09 -1.17
C ASN A 140 -3.03 -18.51 -2.22
N ASN A 141 -3.17 -17.18 -2.25
CA ASN A 141 -4.01 -16.53 -3.25
C ASN A 141 -3.47 -16.75 -4.65
N THR A 142 -2.15 -16.73 -4.79
CA THR A 142 -1.51 -16.98 -6.07
C THR A 142 -1.82 -18.38 -6.57
N LYS A 143 -1.78 -19.37 -5.70
CA LYS A 143 -2.11 -20.75 -6.08
C LYS A 143 -3.55 -20.84 -6.57
N ASN A 144 -4.46 -20.17 -5.88
CA ASN A 144 -5.87 -20.18 -6.28
C ASN A 144 -6.08 -19.53 -7.63
N GLU A 145 -5.30 -18.50 -7.91
CA GLU A 145 -5.40 -17.79 -9.18
C GLU A 145 -4.95 -18.61 -10.38
N THR A 146 -4.05 -19.53 -10.16
CA THR A 146 -3.46 -20.30 -11.27
C THR A 146 -4.25 -21.54 -11.66
N ILE A 147 -5.32 -21.84 -11.00
CA ILE A 147 -6.13 -23.02 -11.31
C ILE A 147 -7.06 -22.85 -12.54
#